data_514a2aa97e7f0c6de6a7e436d5990fff
#
_entry.id   514a2aa97e7f0c6de6a7e436d5990fff
#
_cell.length_a   1.000
_cell.length_b   1.000
_cell.length_c   1.000
_cell.angle_alpha   90.00
_cell.angle_beta   90.00
_cell.angle_gamma   90.00
#
_symmetry.space_group_name_H-M   'P 1'
#
loop_
_entity.id
_entity.type
_entity.pdbx_description
1 polymer ?
#
loop_
_entity_poly.entity_id
_entity_poly.type
_entity_poly.pdbx_seq_one_letter_code
_entity_poly.pdbx_strand_id
1 'polypeptide(L)'
;MPGTVYFDLETQRSFNDVGGSANLTEMGVSVGCSFCTESGEYHVYPEEELEDLVELLTRADLVVGYNHLHFDYGVLEGYTVLDLEARTVNLDLMADLKETLGRRVRLGQVATATLGAGKTAVGVDALKWWREPKTPGNHEPLMK
;
A
#
# COMPACT_ATOMS: atom_id res chain seq x y z
N MET A 1 6.25 -18.80 10.51
CA MET A 1 6.15 -17.92 9.31
C MET A 1 4.80 -17.22 9.32
N PRO A 2 4.68 -15.96 8.95
CA PRO A 2 3.39 -15.25 9.03
C PRO A 2 2.36 -15.63 7.94
N GLY A 3 2.66 -16.58 7.09
CA GLY A 3 1.72 -17.01 6.05
C GLY A 3 1.60 -15.98 4.93
N THR A 4 0.37 -15.70 4.49
CA THR A 4 0.12 -14.70 3.45
C THR A 4 -0.15 -13.35 4.09
N VAL A 5 0.53 -12.33 3.59
CA VAL A 5 0.35 -10.94 4.03
C VAL A 5 -0.21 -10.11 2.90
N TYR A 6 -1.34 -9.48 3.14
CA TYR A 6 -1.93 -8.47 2.27
C TYR A 6 -1.53 -7.10 2.80
N PHE A 7 -1.14 -6.18 1.94
CA PHE A 7 -0.79 -4.84 2.42
C PHE A 7 -1.13 -3.76 1.41
N ASP A 8 -1.24 -2.53 1.90
CA ASP A 8 -1.48 -1.35 1.09
C ASP A 8 -0.87 -0.13 1.80
N LEU A 9 -0.56 0.90 1.03
CA LEU A 9 0.02 2.15 1.52
C LEU A 9 -0.79 3.33 1.03
N GLU A 10 -0.80 4.40 1.85
CA GLU A 10 -1.20 5.73 1.43
C GLU A 10 0.02 6.66 1.51
N THR A 11 0.14 7.58 0.57
CA THR A 11 1.31 8.44 0.46
C THR A 11 1.07 9.84 1.00
N GLN A 12 2.15 10.54 1.37
CA GLN A 12 2.10 11.92 1.85
C GLN A 12 1.97 12.91 0.70
N ARG A 13 2.49 12.54 -0.48
CA ARG A 13 2.57 13.40 -1.67
C ARG A 13 2.00 12.69 -2.88
N SER A 14 1.51 13.48 -3.84
CA SER A 14 1.03 12.97 -5.12
C SER A 14 2.19 12.86 -6.12
N PHE A 15 1.92 12.26 -7.28
CA PHE A 15 2.90 12.25 -8.37
C PHE A 15 3.31 13.66 -8.78
N ASN A 16 2.36 14.61 -8.83
CA ASN A 16 2.66 15.99 -9.18
C ASN A 16 3.56 16.67 -8.15
N ASP A 17 3.39 16.33 -6.88
CA ASP A 17 4.19 16.91 -5.80
C ASP A 17 5.68 16.55 -5.90
N VAL A 18 5.99 15.38 -6.47
CA VAL A 18 7.38 14.89 -6.58
C VAL A 18 7.94 14.95 -8.00
N GLY A 19 7.21 15.55 -8.92
CA GLY A 19 7.67 15.75 -10.30
C GLY A 19 7.45 14.58 -11.22
N GLY A 20 6.56 13.65 -10.87
CA GLY A 20 6.16 12.55 -11.73
C GLY A 20 6.32 11.18 -11.10
N SER A 21 5.80 10.17 -11.79
CA SER A 21 5.77 8.79 -11.31
C SER A 21 7.14 8.10 -11.24
N ALA A 22 8.19 8.73 -11.76
CA ALA A 22 9.55 8.19 -11.66
C ALA A 22 10.18 8.44 -10.28
N ASN A 23 9.58 9.31 -9.45
CA ASN A 23 10.14 9.74 -8.17
C ASN A 23 9.39 9.13 -6.98
N LEU A 24 9.06 7.84 -7.05
CA LEU A 24 8.28 7.15 -6.01
C LEU A 24 8.93 7.23 -4.63
N THR A 25 10.25 7.18 -4.55
CA THR A 25 10.98 7.23 -3.28
C THR A 25 10.80 8.55 -2.53
N GLU A 26 10.37 9.60 -3.21
CA GLU A 26 10.16 10.92 -2.62
C GLU A 26 8.72 11.15 -2.15
N MET A 27 7.81 10.23 -2.44
CA MET A 27 6.39 10.40 -2.11
C MET A 27 6.10 10.32 -0.61
N GLY A 28 6.86 9.55 0.12
CA GLY A 28 6.64 9.31 1.54
C GLY A 28 5.37 8.53 1.83
N VAL A 29 5.30 7.92 2.99
CA VAL A 29 4.14 7.14 3.45
C VAL A 29 3.43 7.89 4.56
N SER A 30 2.12 8.11 4.41
CA SER A 30 1.30 8.64 5.49
C SER A 30 0.83 7.52 6.42
N VAL A 31 0.40 6.40 5.85
CA VAL A 31 0.00 5.23 6.62
C VAL A 31 0.12 3.98 5.75
N GLY A 32 0.52 2.88 6.37
CA GLY A 32 0.45 1.56 5.76
C GLY A 32 -0.48 0.67 6.55
N CYS A 33 -1.00 -0.37 5.93
CA CYS A 33 -1.76 -1.38 6.65
C CYS A 33 -1.46 -2.77 6.08
N SER A 34 -1.62 -3.77 6.94
CA SER A 34 -1.42 -5.17 6.57
C SER A 34 -2.49 -6.05 7.19
N PHE A 35 -2.72 -7.18 6.55
CA PHE A 35 -3.49 -8.28 7.10
C PHE A 35 -2.67 -9.55 6.96
N CYS A 36 -2.47 -10.26 8.07
CA CYS A 36 -1.73 -11.51 8.09
C CYS A 36 -2.69 -12.68 8.30
N THR A 37 -2.66 -13.67 7.39
CA THR A 37 -3.59 -14.81 7.47
C THR A 37 -3.29 -15.71 8.64
N GLU A 38 -2.04 -15.81 9.09
CA GLU A 38 -1.67 -16.69 10.22
C GLU A 38 -2.21 -16.16 11.53
N SER A 39 -2.08 -14.85 11.78
CA SER A 39 -2.60 -14.24 13.01
C SER A 39 -4.08 -13.87 12.91
N GLY A 40 -4.59 -13.67 11.70
CA GLY A 40 -5.93 -13.18 11.47
C GLY A 40 -6.12 -11.71 11.85
N GLU A 41 -5.03 -10.96 11.98
CA GLU A 41 -5.06 -9.59 12.49
C GLU A 41 -4.68 -8.57 11.43
N TYR A 42 -5.34 -7.41 11.50
CA TYR A 42 -4.95 -6.20 10.80
C TYR A 42 -3.96 -5.41 11.63
N HIS A 43 -3.03 -4.76 10.97
CA HIS A 43 -2.10 -3.85 11.63
C HIS A 43 -1.96 -2.57 10.81
N VAL A 44 -1.89 -1.43 11.50
CA VAL A 44 -1.74 -0.11 10.87
C VAL A 44 -0.38 0.45 11.25
N TYR A 45 0.35 0.96 10.24
CA TYR A 45 1.72 1.44 10.41
C TYR A 45 1.78 2.93 10.08
N PRO A 46 1.98 3.81 11.08
CA PRO A 46 2.38 5.18 10.79
C PRO A 46 3.81 5.20 10.23
N GLU A 47 4.24 6.33 9.70
CA GLU A 47 5.53 6.44 9.02
C GLU A 47 6.70 5.92 9.87
N GLU A 48 6.72 6.22 11.15
CA GLU A 48 7.79 5.82 12.06
C GLU A 48 7.84 4.32 12.37
N GLU A 49 6.81 3.56 11.97
CA GLU A 49 6.75 2.10 12.19
C GLU A 49 6.91 1.30 10.90
N LEU A 50 7.32 1.92 9.80
CA LEU A 50 7.45 1.23 8.52
C LEU A 50 8.50 0.13 8.52
N GLU A 51 9.50 0.18 9.39
CA GLU A 51 10.46 -0.92 9.54
C GLU A 51 9.77 -2.21 9.93
N ASP A 52 8.74 -2.13 10.78
CA ASP A 52 7.97 -3.29 11.21
C ASP A 52 7.19 -3.88 10.04
N LEU A 53 6.63 -3.04 9.17
CA LEU A 53 5.96 -3.50 7.96
C LEU A 53 6.95 -4.19 7.02
N VAL A 54 8.11 -3.58 6.77
CA VAL A 54 9.14 -4.17 5.90
C VAL A 54 9.59 -5.53 6.44
N GLU A 55 9.80 -5.64 7.74
CA GLU A 55 10.17 -6.90 8.37
C GLU A 55 9.09 -7.96 8.18
N LEU A 56 7.82 -7.61 8.37
CA LEU A 56 6.70 -8.52 8.16
C LEU A 56 6.67 -9.02 6.71
N LEU A 57 6.82 -8.12 5.74
CA LEU A 57 6.81 -8.48 4.32
C LEU A 57 7.94 -9.45 3.97
N THR A 58 9.14 -9.21 4.49
CA THR A 58 10.29 -10.08 4.19
C THR A 58 10.20 -11.46 4.85
N ARG A 59 9.38 -11.60 5.88
CA ARG A 59 9.16 -12.87 6.58
C ARG A 59 7.94 -13.63 6.07
N ALA A 60 7.09 -13.01 5.29
CA ALA A 60 5.87 -13.63 4.77
C ALA A 60 6.19 -14.77 3.79
N ASP A 61 5.33 -15.79 3.78
CA ASP A 61 5.41 -16.85 2.77
C ASP A 61 4.96 -16.34 1.41
N LEU A 62 3.98 -15.42 1.39
CA LEU A 62 3.47 -14.77 0.18
C LEU A 62 3.01 -13.36 0.53
N VAL A 63 3.39 -12.40 -0.29
CA VAL A 63 2.91 -11.01 -0.19
C VAL A 63 1.91 -10.76 -1.32
N VAL A 64 0.74 -10.28 -0.97
CA VAL A 64 -0.32 -9.95 -1.93
C VAL A 64 -0.59 -8.46 -1.88
N GLY A 65 -0.63 -7.83 -3.04
CA GLY A 65 -0.95 -6.42 -3.16
C GLY A 65 -1.58 -6.12 -4.51
N TYR A 66 -1.88 -4.86 -4.74
CA TYR A 66 -2.45 -4.37 -5.98
C TYR A 66 -1.53 -3.31 -6.56
N ASN A 67 -0.81 -3.64 -7.62
CA ASN A 67 0.25 -2.81 -8.20
C ASN A 67 1.41 -2.56 -7.23
N HIS A 68 1.61 -3.43 -6.26
CA HIS A 68 2.62 -3.21 -5.21
C HIS A 68 4.05 -3.40 -5.69
N LEU A 69 4.29 -4.27 -6.68
CA LEU A 69 5.63 -4.50 -7.20
C LEU A 69 6.23 -3.22 -7.78
N HIS A 70 5.43 -2.44 -8.48
CA HIS A 70 5.87 -1.16 -9.04
C HIS A 70 5.70 -0.02 -8.05
N PHE A 71 4.48 0.17 -7.52
CA PHE A 71 4.13 1.37 -6.75
C PHE A 71 4.56 1.27 -5.28
N ASP A 72 3.97 0.38 -4.52
CA ASP A 72 4.17 0.33 -3.06
C ASP A 72 5.63 0.03 -2.71
N TYR A 73 6.24 -0.94 -3.38
CA TYR A 73 7.66 -1.21 -3.18
C TYR A 73 8.54 -0.05 -3.62
N GLY A 74 8.16 0.64 -4.70
CA GLY A 74 8.88 1.82 -5.15
C GLY A 74 8.87 2.93 -4.10
N VAL A 75 7.72 3.16 -3.46
CA VAL A 75 7.60 4.13 -2.36
C VAL A 75 8.42 3.68 -1.15
N LEU A 76 8.36 2.40 -0.79
CA LEU A 76 9.11 1.85 0.35
C LEU A 76 10.62 1.89 0.17
N GLU A 77 11.12 1.93 -1.07
CA GLU A 77 12.55 2.08 -1.33
C GLU A 77 13.14 3.36 -0.73
N GLY A 78 12.32 4.36 -0.45
CA GLY A 78 12.75 5.56 0.29
C GLY A 78 13.00 5.32 1.78
N TYR A 79 12.60 4.16 2.31
CA TYR A 79 12.70 3.83 3.73
C TYR A 79 13.61 2.63 4.01
N THR A 80 13.99 1.86 3.00
CA THR A 80 14.82 0.67 3.18
C THR A 80 15.80 0.53 2.02
N VAL A 81 16.95 -0.05 2.31
CA VAL A 81 17.95 -0.39 1.29
C VAL A 81 17.74 -1.80 0.72
N LEU A 82 16.76 -2.54 1.25
CA LEU A 82 16.47 -3.89 0.79
C LEU A 82 15.78 -3.86 -0.57
N ASP A 83 16.13 -4.81 -1.43
CA ASP A 83 15.37 -5.08 -2.65
C ASP A 83 14.17 -5.96 -2.26
N LEU A 84 13.03 -5.32 -2.02
CA LEU A 84 11.85 -6.01 -1.52
C LEU A 84 11.33 -7.05 -2.51
N GLU A 85 11.37 -6.75 -3.80
CA GLU A 85 10.91 -7.71 -4.81
C GLU A 85 11.77 -8.99 -4.78
N ALA A 86 13.08 -8.86 -4.62
CA ALA A 86 13.99 -9.99 -4.55
C ALA A 86 13.87 -10.77 -3.23
N ARG A 87 13.44 -10.10 -2.16
CA ARG A 87 13.35 -10.67 -0.81
C ARG A 87 12.00 -11.27 -0.46
N THR A 88 11.03 -11.21 -1.38
CA THR A 88 9.64 -11.61 -1.13
C THR A 88 9.13 -12.51 -2.25
N VAL A 89 8.12 -13.31 -1.94
CA VAL A 89 7.34 -14.02 -2.95
C VAL A 89 6.04 -13.25 -3.11
N ASN A 90 5.72 -12.83 -4.34
CA ASN A 90 4.70 -11.83 -4.58
C ASN A 90 3.58 -12.31 -5.50
N LEU A 91 2.36 -11.88 -5.20
CA LEU A 91 1.23 -11.93 -6.12
C LEU A 91 0.69 -10.51 -6.26
N ASP A 92 0.92 -9.91 -7.42
CA ASP A 92 0.37 -8.59 -7.74
C ASP A 92 -0.93 -8.80 -8.51
N LEU A 93 -2.05 -8.54 -7.85
CA LEU A 93 -3.38 -8.80 -8.42
C LEU A 93 -3.65 -7.92 -9.64
N MET A 94 -3.13 -6.70 -9.69
CA MET A 94 -3.31 -5.84 -10.86
C MET A 94 -2.56 -6.39 -12.06
N ALA A 95 -1.32 -6.86 -11.86
CA ALA A 95 -0.52 -7.43 -12.94
C ALA A 95 -1.17 -8.70 -13.49
N ASP A 96 -1.68 -9.55 -12.60
CA ASP A 96 -2.37 -10.79 -12.97
C ASP A 96 -3.65 -10.50 -13.77
N LEU A 97 -4.47 -9.56 -13.30
CA LEU A 97 -5.69 -9.16 -14.01
C LEU A 97 -5.38 -8.49 -15.35
N LYS A 98 -4.34 -7.67 -15.41
CA LYS A 98 -3.93 -7.03 -16.67
C LYS A 98 -3.55 -8.08 -17.72
N GLU A 99 -2.82 -9.12 -17.32
CA GLU A 99 -2.45 -10.21 -18.20
C GLU A 99 -3.69 -10.94 -18.74
N THR A 100 -4.66 -11.22 -17.87
CA THR A 100 -5.89 -11.93 -18.21
C THR A 100 -6.84 -11.07 -19.06
N LEU A 101 -7.02 -9.79 -18.68
CA LEU A 101 -8.01 -8.90 -19.31
C LEU A 101 -7.43 -8.04 -20.44
N GLY A 102 -6.10 -7.98 -20.57
CA GLY A 102 -5.43 -7.16 -21.58
C GLY A 102 -5.41 -5.66 -21.28
N ARG A 103 -5.82 -5.25 -20.08
CA ARG A 103 -5.83 -3.84 -19.66
C ARG A 103 -5.69 -3.71 -18.14
N ARG A 104 -5.25 -2.52 -17.71
CA ARG A 104 -5.19 -2.20 -16.29
C ARG A 104 -6.59 -1.95 -15.76
N VAL A 105 -6.85 -2.43 -14.55
CA VAL A 105 -8.14 -2.27 -13.86
C VAL A 105 -7.87 -1.71 -12.47
N ARG A 106 -8.68 -0.75 -12.03
CA ARG A 106 -8.57 -0.19 -10.68
C ARG A 106 -9.13 -1.18 -9.66
N LEU A 107 -8.51 -1.21 -8.47
CA LEU A 107 -8.96 -2.09 -7.40
C LEU A 107 -10.44 -1.86 -7.07
N GLY A 108 -10.89 -0.60 -7.02
CA GLY A 108 -12.29 -0.28 -6.78
C GLY A 108 -13.24 -0.88 -7.80
N GLN A 109 -12.84 -0.92 -9.08
CA GLN A 109 -13.66 -1.55 -10.14
C GLN A 109 -13.76 -3.04 -9.92
N VAL A 110 -12.66 -3.70 -9.54
CA VAL A 110 -12.65 -5.14 -9.26
C VAL A 110 -13.51 -5.45 -8.06
N ALA A 111 -13.38 -4.69 -6.98
CA ALA A 111 -14.15 -4.88 -5.76
C ALA A 111 -15.66 -4.69 -6.02
N THR A 112 -16.03 -3.66 -6.79
CA THR A 112 -17.42 -3.40 -7.15
C THR A 112 -17.99 -4.52 -8.01
N ALA A 113 -17.23 -5.00 -9.01
CA ALA A 113 -17.69 -6.05 -9.92
C ALA A 113 -17.81 -7.41 -9.23
N THR A 114 -16.96 -7.73 -8.26
CA THR A 114 -16.92 -9.06 -7.63
C THR A 114 -17.63 -9.13 -6.28
N LEU A 115 -17.57 -8.07 -5.49
CA LEU A 115 -18.08 -8.06 -4.12
C LEU A 115 -19.24 -7.08 -3.89
N GLY A 116 -19.51 -6.22 -4.88
CA GLY A 116 -20.50 -5.16 -4.72
C GLY A 116 -20.05 -4.05 -3.76
N ALA A 117 -18.76 -4.01 -3.39
CA ALA A 117 -18.20 -3.05 -2.46
C ALA A 117 -17.09 -2.25 -3.13
N GLY A 118 -17.01 -0.97 -2.85
CA GLY A 118 -15.98 -0.09 -3.38
C GLY A 118 -15.31 0.74 -2.29
N LYS A 119 -14.47 1.67 -2.69
CA LYS A 119 -13.80 2.57 -1.76
C LYS A 119 -14.77 3.59 -1.19
N THR A 120 -14.57 3.95 0.07
CA THR A 120 -15.33 5.02 0.72
C THR A 120 -14.67 6.39 0.54
N ALA A 121 -13.39 6.41 0.11
CA ALA A 121 -12.64 7.63 -0.18
C ALA A 121 -11.63 7.33 -1.30
N VAL A 122 -11.18 8.37 -1.98
CA VAL A 122 -10.11 8.25 -2.99
C VAL A 122 -8.77 8.70 -2.42
N GLY A 123 -7.66 8.31 -3.05
CA GLY A 123 -6.32 8.61 -2.57
C GLY A 123 -6.03 10.10 -2.37
N VAL A 124 -6.62 10.98 -3.19
CA VAL A 124 -6.45 12.43 -3.02
C VAL A 124 -7.06 12.94 -1.72
N ASP A 125 -8.10 12.27 -1.20
CA ASP A 125 -8.69 12.62 0.10
C ASP A 125 -7.69 12.33 1.23
N ALA A 126 -6.96 11.22 1.15
CA ALA A 126 -5.92 10.89 2.12
C ALA A 126 -4.80 11.95 2.12
N LEU A 127 -4.41 12.43 0.95
CA LEU A 127 -3.42 13.51 0.83
C LEU A 127 -3.92 14.80 1.49
N LYS A 128 -5.18 15.15 1.27
CA LYS A 128 -5.81 16.31 1.87
C LYS A 128 -5.80 16.19 3.40
N TRP A 129 -6.22 15.05 3.93
CA TRP A 129 -6.25 14.83 5.38
C TRP A 129 -4.86 14.88 5.99
N TRP A 130 -3.85 14.37 5.30
CA TRP A 130 -2.47 14.45 5.76
C TRP A 130 -1.98 15.89 5.92
N ARG A 131 -2.38 16.77 5.00
CA ARG A 131 -1.98 18.18 4.98
C ARG A 131 -2.74 19.05 5.99
N GLU A 132 -3.82 18.56 6.57
CA GLU A 132 -4.59 19.30 7.57
C GLU A 132 -3.79 19.44 8.87
N PRO A 133 -4.06 20.52 9.68
CA PRO A 133 -3.37 20.69 10.96
C PRO A 133 -3.50 19.47 11.86
N LYS A 134 -2.37 19.04 12.43
CA LYS A 134 -2.32 17.85 13.27
C LYS A 134 -2.79 18.18 14.68
N THR A 135 -3.99 17.74 15.02
CA THR A 135 -4.52 17.82 16.39
C THR A 135 -4.93 16.42 16.82
N PRO A 136 -5.17 16.18 18.12
CA PRO A 136 -5.69 14.87 18.54
C PRO A 136 -6.93 14.49 17.76
N GLY A 137 -6.90 13.31 17.13
CA GLY A 137 -8.00 12.80 16.33
C GLY A 137 -7.91 13.09 14.83
N ASN A 138 -7.04 14.00 14.37
CA ASN A 138 -6.93 14.32 12.94
C ASN A 138 -6.38 13.18 12.10
N HIS A 139 -5.78 12.19 12.72
CA HIS A 139 -5.31 11.00 12.01
C HIS A 139 -6.40 9.95 11.81
N GLU A 140 -7.54 10.10 12.45
CA GLU A 140 -8.61 9.10 12.41
C GLU A 140 -9.08 8.76 10.98
N PRO A 141 -9.30 9.74 10.07
CA PRO A 141 -9.71 9.40 8.70
C PRO A 141 -8.70 8.52 7.96
N LEU A 142 -7.41 8.69 8.22
CA LEU A 142 -6.35 7.89 7.60
C LEU A 142 -6.27 6.48 8.19
N MET A 143 -6.61 6.33 9.46
CA MET A 143 -6.51 5.09 10.20
C MET A 143 -7.74 4.18 10.03
N LYS A 144 -8.76 4.64 9.36
CA LYS A 144 -9.95 3.86 9.02
C LYS A 144 -9.79 3.15 7.69
#